data_85aeb3af45ea567d9a2fbcdbc0e6864c
#
_entry.id   85aeb3af45ea567d9a2fbcdbc0e6864c
#
_cell.length_a   1.000
_cell.length_b   1.000
_cell.length_c   1.000
_cell.angle_alpha   90.00
_cell.angle_beta   90.00
_cell.angle_gamma   90.00
#
_symmetry.space_group_name_H-M   'P 1'
#
loop_
_entity.id
_entity.type
_entity.pdbx_description
1 polymer ?
#
loop_
_entity_poly.entity_id
_entity_poly.type
_entity_poly.pdbx_seq_one_letter_code
_entity_poly.pdbx_strand_id
1 'polypeptide(L)'
;MKYRIIVQTDFRNRPKEHELSAAILIADYFRTDITFLRPSCQKTPVLDINGEKWELKSPLGNGKNTIKNNLHGARKQSTNIIIDLRRIKMHQAKALSKINHYLTSHRTKIRHLLVITKTGKVLAVL
;
A
#
# COMPACT_ATOMS: atom_id res chain seq x y z
N MET A 1 -5.90 -13.27 -15.43
CA MET A 1 -6.30 -12.20 -14.52
C MET A 1 -7.75 -11.81 -14.80
N LYS A 2 -8.57 -11.78 -13.78
CA LYS A 2 -10.00 -11.50 -13.93
C LYS A 2 -10.34 -10.02 -13.98
N TYR A 3 -9.49 -9.17 -13.42
CA TYR A 3 -9.78 -7.75 -13.23
C TYR A 3 -8.75 -6.91 -13.96
N ARG A 4 -9.16 -5.70 -14.36
CA ARG A 4 -8.30 -4.80 -15.10
C ARG A 4 -7.56 -3.87 -14.16
N ILE A 5 -6.34 -3.55 -14.53
CA ILE A 5 -5.56 -2.50 -13.88
C ILE A 5 -5.53 -1.33 -14.86
N ILE A 6 -6.19 -0.25 -14.48
CA ILE A 6 -6.34 0.94 -15.31
C ILE A 6 -5.30 1.96 -14.88
N VAL A 7 -4.54 2.49 -15.82
CA VAL A 7 -3.46 3.44 -15.53
C VAL A 7 -3.82 4.79 -16.12
N GLN A 8 -4.08 5.78 -15.26
CA GLN A 8 -4.39 7.15 -15.67
C GLN A 8 -3.18 8.08 -15.55
N THR A 9 -2.04 7.56 -15.13
CA THR A 9 -0.82 8.36 -15.00
C THR A 9 -0.22 8.63 -16.38
N ASP A 10 0.58 9.70 -16.49
CA ASP A 10 1.35 9.95 -17.70
C ASP A 10 2.57 9.01 -17.74
N PHE A 11 3.33 9.06 -18.84
CA PHE A 11 4.47 8.18 -19.04
C PHE A 11 5.54 8.35 -17.95
N ARG A 12 5.78 9.57 -17.49
CA ARG A 12 6.79 9.85 -16.45
C ARG A 12 6.42 9.25 -15.11
N ASN A 13 5.12 9.20 -14.82
CA ASN A 13 4.60 8.76 -13.53
C ASN A 13 3.95 7.39 -13.62
N ARG A 14 4.26 6.62 -14.66
CA ARG A 14 3.69 5.28 -14.80
C ARG A 14 4.07 4.42 -13.59
N PRO A 15 3.19 3.52 -13.16
CA PRO A 15 3.48 2.63 -12.05
C PRO A 15 4.70 1.76 -12.35
N LYS A 16 5.47 1.50 -11.31
CA LYS A 16 6.60 0.57 -11.39
C LYS A 16 6.08 -0.87 -11.43
N GLU A 17 6.92 -1.78 -11.85
CA GLU A 17 6.54 -3.18 -12.01
C GLU A 17 6.00 -3.79 -10.71
N HIS A 18 6.67 -3.55 -9.58
CA HIS A 18 6.20 -4.06 -8.29
C HIS A 18 4.87 -3.40 -7.85
N GLU A 19 4.61 -2.17 -8.26
CA GLU A 19 3.36 -1.49 -7.97
C GLU A 19 2.20 -2.08 -8.78
N LEU A 20 2.45 -2.40 -10.06
CA LEU A 20 1.46 -3.09 -10.89
C LEU A 20 1.17 -4.49 -10.32
N SER A 21 2.19 -5.20 -9.90
CA SER A 21 2.04 -6.51 -9.28
C SER A 21 1.23 -6.45 -7.99
N ALA A 22 1.47 -5.43 -7.16
CA ALA A 22 0.68 -5.21 -5.96
C ALA A 22 -0.79 -4.97 -6.29
N ALA A 23 -1.05 -4.14 -7.32
CA ALA A 23 -2.42 -3.84 -7.73
C ALA A 23 -3.17 -5.08 -8.21
N ILE A 24 -2.50 -6.02 -8.87
CA ILE A 24 -3.11 -7.28 -9.27
C ILE A 24 -3.58 -8.09 -8.05
N LEU A 25 -2.74 -8.18 -7.02
CA LEU A 25 -3.10 -8.88 -5.78
C LEU A 25 -4.28 -8.21 -5.08
N ILE A 26 -4.30 -6.89 -5.06
CA ILE A 26 -5.37 -6.12 -4.44
C ILE A 26 -6.66 -6.23 -5.25
N ALA A 27 -6.58 -6.23 -6.58
CA ALA A 27 -7.75 -6.43 -7.44
C ALA A 27 -8.42 -7.78 -7.17
N ASP A 28 -7.62 -8.83 -7.03
CA ASP A 28 -8.15 -10.15 -6.70
C ASP A 28 -8.78 -10.18 -5.31
N TYR A 29 -8.21 -9.48 -4.34
CA TYR A 29 -8.73 -9.40 -2.98
C TYR A 29 -10.10 -8.72 -2.95
N PHE A 30 -10.23 -7.58 -3.62
CA PHE A 30 -11.49 -6.82 -3.65
C PHE A 30 -12.45 -7.31 -4.73
N ARG A 31 -11.98 -8.14 -5.67
CA ARG A 31 -12.75 -8.62 -6.81
C ARG A 31 -13.30 -7.47 -7.66
N THR A 32 -12.43 -6.51 -7.96
CA THR A 32 -12.80 -5.34 -8.75
C THR A 32 -11.60 -4.80 -9.50
N ASP A 33 -11.87 -4.00 -10.52
CA ASP A 33 -10.83 -3.28 -11.26
C ASP A 33 -10.17 -2.25 -10.35
N ILE A 34 -8.89 -2.00 -10.58
CA ILE A 34 -8.09 -1.02 -9.83
C ILE A 34 -7.63 0.06 -10.79
N THR A 35 -7.74 1.32 -10.39
CA THR A 35 -7.24 2.45 -11.18
C THR A 35 -6.09 3.14 -10.47
N PHE A 36 -4.95 3.25 -11.15
CA PHE A 36 -3.87 4.14 -10.71
C PHE A 36 -4.24 5.56 -11.10
N LEU A 37 -4.45 6.42 -10.13
CA LEU A 37 -4.85 7.80 -10.37
C LEU A 37 -3.65 8.66 -10.76
N ARG A 38 -3.93 9.73 -11.51
CA ARG A 38 -2.91 10.72 -11.86
C ARG A 38 -2.40 11.38 -10.57
N PRO A 39 -1.08 11.39 -10.33
CA PRO A 39 -0.55 12.04 -9.13
C PRO A 39 -0.74 13.56 -9.22
N SER A 40 -1.14 14.19 -8.12
CA SER A 40 -1.22 15.65 -8.04
C SER A 40 0.15 16.22 -7.71
N CYS A 41 0.66 15.94 -6.51
CA CYS A 41 1.98 16.39 -6.08
C CYS A 41 2.72 15.32 -5.27
N GLN A 42 2.30 14.07 -5.37
CA GLN A 42 2.84 12.98 -4.57
C GLN A 42 3.66 12.03 -5.43
N LYS A 43 4.69 11.46 -4.82
CA LYS A 43 5.57 10.52 -5.50
C LYS A 43 5.12 9.06 -5.40
N THR A 44 4.16 8.76 -4.52
CA THR A 44 3.69 7.40 -4.31
C THR A 44 2.32 7.20 -4.94
N PRO A 45 2.04 5.98 -5.42
CA PRO A 45 0.79 5.71 -6.12
C PRO A 45 -0.43 5.85 -5.22
N VAL A 46 -1.49 6.41 -5.78
CA VAL A 46 -2.82 6.40 -5.19
C VAL A 46 -3.72 5.59 -6.10
N LEU A 47 -4.44 4.66 -5.51
CA LEU A 47 -5.34 3.76 -6.23
C LEU A 47 -6.78 4.16 -5.95
N ASP A 48 -7.62 4.09 -6.98
CA ASP A 48 -9.07 4.15 -6.82
C ASP A 48 -9.59 2.71 -6.80
N ILE A 49 -10.24 2.34 -5.71
CA ILE A 49 -10.85 1.03 -5.52
C ILE A 49 -12.29 1.23 -5.09
N ASN A 50 -13.23 0.92 -5.96
CA ASN A 50 -14.67 1.10 -5.70
C ASN A 50 -15.02 2.53 -5.27
N GLY A 51 -14.36 3.53 -5.84
CA GLY A 51 -14.62 4.94 -5.54
C GLY A 51 -13.86 5.47 -4.33
N GLU A 52 -13.10 4.64 -3.64
CA GLU A 52 -12.30 5.07 -2.50
C GLU A 52 -10.82 5.14 -2.87
N LYS A 53 -10.14 6.14 -2.33
CA LYS A 53 -8.71 6.33 -2.57
C LYS A 53 -7.89 5.56 -1.55
N TRP A 54 -6.88 4.84 -2.02
CA TRP A 54 -5.94 4.05 -1.22
C TRP A 54 -4.53 4.46 -1.54
N GLU A 55 -3.73 4.69 -0.52
CA GLU A 55 -2.30 4.96 -0.68
C GLU A 55 -1.53 3.65 -0.65
N LEU A 56 -0.68 3.43 -1.66
CA LEU A 56 0.16 2.23 -1.74
C LEU A 56 1.59 2.58 -1.36
N LYS A 57 2.11 1.89 -0.35
CA LYS A 57 3.50 1.99 0.10
C LYS A 57 4.19 0.64 -0.06
N SER A 58 5.40 0.67 -0.63
CA SER A 58 6.20 -0.53 -0.87
C SER A 58 7.58 -0.33 -0.23
N PRO A 59 7.69 -0.43 1.10
CA PRO A 59 8.94 -0.13 1.78
C PRO A 59 10.05 -1.10 1.40
N LEU A 60 11.28 -0.57 1.39
CA LEU A 60 12.52 -1.31 1.25
C LEU A 60 13.28 -1.24 2.57
N GLY A 61 14.36 -2.03 2.70
CA GLY A 61 15.25 -1.91 3.82
C GLY A 61 14.78 -2.65 5.07
N ASN A 62 15.49 -2.39 6.18
CA ASN A 62 15.23 -3.04 7.45
C ASN A 62 15.50 -2.11 8.64
N GLY A 63 15.47 -0.80 8.38
CA GLY A 63 15.77 0.21 9.38
C GLY A 63 14.75 0.25 10.52
N LYS A 64 15.19 0.76 11.67
CA LYS A 64 14.37 0.87 12.86
C LYS A 64 13.05 1.61 12.61
N ASN A 65 13.09 2.64 11.76
CA ASN A 65 11.94 3.51 11.53
C ASN A 65 11.31 3.33 10.14
N THR A 66 11.67 2.28 9.41
CA THR A 66 11.18 2.07 8.05
C THR A 66 9.65 2.00 8.01
N ILE A 67 9.05 1.13 8.82
CA ILE A 67 7.59 0.99 8.87
C ILE A 67 6.93 2.27 9.35
N LYS A 68 7.43 2.83 10.46
CA LYS A 68 6.88 4.05 11.04
C LYS A 68 6.86 5.20 10.04
N ASN A 69 7.95 5.41 9.32
CA ASN A 69 8.05 6.52 8.35
C ASN A 69 7.10 6.31 7.17
N ASN A 70 6.95 5.07 6.70
CA ASN A 70 6.02 4.77 5.62
C ASN A 70 4.57 5.03 6.04
N LEU A 71 4.18 4.56 7.22
CA LEU A 71 2.81 4.78 7.72
C LEU A 71 2.55 6.26 8.00
N HIS A 72 3.53 6.94 8.58
CA HIS A 72 3.41 8.37 8.88
C HIS A 72 3.22 9.20 7.61
N GLY A 73 3.94 8.87 6.54
CA GLY A 73 3.78 9.52 5.25
C GLY A 73 2.45 9.18 4.59
N ALA A 74 2.05 7.91 4.64
CA ALA A 74 0.83 7.45 3.99
C ALA A 74 -0.43 8.08 4.60
N ARG A 75 -0.51 8.17 5.93
CA ARG A 75 -1.70 8.71 6.59
C ARG A 75 -1.98 10.16 6.26
N LYS A 76 -0.97 10.90 5.79
CA LYS A 76 -1.15 12.27 5.35
C LYS A 76 -1.86 12.36 4.01
N GLN A 77 -1.85 11.27 3.25
CA GLN A 77 -2.38 11.23 1.89
C GLN A 77 -3.74 10.54 1.82
N SER A 78 -3.98 9.54 2.68
CA SER A 78 -5.23 8.79 2.66
C SER A 78 -5.50 8.18 4.02
N THR A 79 -6.77 7.90 4.30
CA THR A 79 -7.19 7.13 5.47
C THR A 79 -7.19 5.63 5.19
N ASN A 80 -7.04 5.23 3.92
CA ASN A 80 -6.97 3.84 3.49
C ASN A 80 -5.57 3.58 2.95
N ILE A 81 -4.87 2.60 3.52
CA ILE A 81 -3.46 2.35 3.24
C ILE A 81 -3.23 0.89 2.90
N ILE A 82 -2.39 0.66 1.89
CA ILE A 82 -1.88 -0.66 1.55
C ILE A 82 -0.38 -0.64 1.76
N ILE A 83 0.13 -1.54 2.60
CA ILE A 83 1.57 -1.72 2.81
C ILE A 83 1.98 -3.03 2.16
N ASP A 84 2.83 -2.96 1.16
CA ASP A 84 3.36 -4.12 0.45
C ASP A 84 4.70 -4.51 1.08
N LEU A 85 4.75 -5.64 1.76
CA LEU A 85 5.94 -6.12 2.46
C LEU A 85 6.81 -7.05 1.61
N ARG A 86 6.47 -7.27 0.33
CA ARG A 86 7.20 -8.25 -0.48
C ARG A 86 8.66 -7.87 -0.71
N ARG A 87 8.98 -6.57 -0.72
CA ARG A 87 10.33 -6.07 -1.00
C ARG A 87 11.12 -5.69 0.26
N ILE A 88 10.47 -5.66 1.42
CA ILE A 88 11.14 -5.24 2.65
C ILE A 88 12.18 -6.29 3.07
N LYS A 89 13.32 -5.83 3.58
CA LYS A 89 14.41 -6.73 3.99
C LYS A 89 14.26 -7.26 5.41
N MET A 90 13.27 -6.75 6.15
CA MET A 90 13.03 -7.20 7.51
C MET A 90 12.13 -8.43 7.50
N HIS A 91 12.21 -9.23 8.56
CA HIS A 91 11.34 -10.38 8.76
C HIS A 91 9.88 -9.95 8.79
N GLN A 92 9.00 -10.74 8.18
CA GLN A 92 7.57 -10.41 8.12
C GLN A 92 6.95 -10.26 9.49
N ALA A 93 7.25 -11.16 10.43
CA ALA A 93 6.72 -11.08 11.79
C ALA A 93 7.14 -9.78 12.48
N LYS A 94 8.38 -9.37 12.29
CA LYS A 94 8.88 -8.11 12.83
C LYS A 94 8.17 -6.91 12.20
N ALA A 95 7.98 -6.93 10.87
CA ALA A 95 7.27 -5.86 10.17
C ALA A 95 5.83 -5.74 10.66
N LEU A 96 5.12 -6.85 10.78
CA LEU A 96 3.73 -6.86 11.28
C LEU A 96 3.66 -6.36 12.72
N SER A 97 4.61 -6.74 13.57
CA SER A 97 4.69 -6.25 14.94
C SER A 97 4.86 -4.73 14.98
N LYS A 98 5.72 -4.18 14.13
CA LYS A 98 5.93 -2.74 14.04
C LYS A 98 4.69 -2.01 13.54
N ILE A 99 3.96 -2.59 12.58
CA ILE A 99 2.70 -2.03 12.11
C ILE A 99 1.68 -1.98 13.24
N ASN A 100 1.50 -3.08 13.96
CA ASN A 100 0.57 -3.13 15.09
C ASN A 100 0.96 -2.14 16.19
N HIS A 101 2.25 -2.05 16.50
CA HIS A 101 2.74 -1.08 17.48
C HIS A 101 2.43 0.35 17.07
N TYR A 102 2.62 0.69 15.79
CA TYR A 102 2.29 2.02 15.29
C TYR A 102 0.79 2.31 15.45
N LEU A 103 -0.07 1.38 15.07
CA LEU A 103 -1.52 1.57 15.15
C LEU A 103 -2.01 1.73 16.59
N THR A 104 -1.39 1.04 17.55
CA THR A 104 -1.79 1.12 18.95
C THR A 104 -1.17 2.32 19.68
N SER A 105 0.01 2.77 19.25
CA SER A 105 0.77 3.84 19.92
C SER A 105 0.41 5.24 19.42
N HIS A 106 -0.21 5.35 18.26
CA HIS A 106 -0.54 6.63 17.65
C HIS A 106 -2.05 6.71 17.43
N ARG A 107 -2.65 7.82 17.82
CA ARG A 107 -4.02 8.13 17.42
C ARG A 107 -3.97 8.52 15.96
N THR A 108 -4.27 7.57 15.09
CA THR A 108 -4.19 7.80 13.65
C THR A 108 -5.59 7.99 13.08
N LYS A 109 -5.65 8.67 11.93
CA LYS A 109 -6.86 8.77 11.15
C LYS A 109 -6.98 7.62 10.15
N ILE A 110 -6.12 6.61 10.26
CA ILE A 110 -6.16 5.46 9.37
C ILE A 110 -7.44 4.67 9.65
N ARG A 111 -8.25 4.49 8.63
CA ARG A 111 -9.51 3.75 8.73
C ARG A 111 -9.34 2.29 8.33
N HIS A 112 -8.55 2.05 7.29
CA HIS A 112 -8.31 0.71 6.78
C HIS A 112 -6.85 0.55 6.44
N LEU A 113 -6.28 -0.58 6.82
CA LEU A 113 -4.90 -0.93 6.51
C LEU A 113 -4.84 -2.37 6.04
N LEU A 114 -4.43 -2.55 4.79
CA LEU A 114 -4.17 -3.86 4.21
C LEU A 114 -2.67 -4.06 4.11
N VAL A 115 -2.24 -5.29 4.36
CA VAL A 115 -0.84 -5.69 4.23
C VAL A 115 -0.74 -6.77 3.17
N ILE A 116 0.18 -6.60 2.21
CA ILE A 116 0.56 -7.67 1.30
C ILE A 116 1.77 -8.36 1.93
N THR A 117 1.61 -9.63 2.29
CA THR A 117 2.67 -10.40 2.94
C THR A 117 3.77 -10.75 1.95
N LYS A 118 4.90 -11.24 2.45
CA LYS A 118 6.03 -11.64 1.61
C LYS A 118 5.67 -12.75 0.63
N THR A 119 4.66 -13.56 0.93
CA THR A 119 4.17 -14.61 0.05
C THR A 119 3.05 -14.14 -0.89
N GLY A 120 2.67 -12.87 -0.83
CA GLY A 120 1.66 -12.30 -1.71
C GLY A 120 0.23 -12.41 -1.21
N LYS A 121 0.02 -12.77 0.04
CA LYS A 121 -1.31 -12.81 0.65
C LYS A 121 -1.70 -11.41 1.12
N VAL A 122 -2.99 -11.09 1.06
CA VAL A 122 -3.51 -9.81 1.52
C VAL A 122 -4.19 -10.02 2.86
N LEU A 123 -3.76 -9.25 3.87
CA LEU A 123 -4.30 -9.31 5.22
C LEU A 123 -4.91 -7.96 5.60
N ALA A 124 -6.12 -7.98 6.13
CA ALA A 124 -6.73 -6.78 6.71
C ALA A 124 -6.26 -6.65 8.17
N VAL A 125 -5.49 -5.61 8.46
CA VAL A 125 -4.96 -5.35 9.80
C VAL A 125 -5.83 -4.34 10.54
N LEU A 126 -6.53 -3.51 9.79
CA LEU A 126 -7.45 -2.51 10.35
C LEU A 126 -8.62 -2.29 9.39
#